data_8b7f14e615b7e6f953e7114a0b369ccf
#
_entry.id   8b7f14e615b7e6f953e7114a0b369ccf
#
_cell.length_a   1.000
_cell.length_b   1.000
_cell.length_c   1.000
_cell.angle_alpha   90.00
_cell.angle_beta   90.00
_cell.angle_gamma   90.00
#
_symmetry.space_group_name_H-M   'P 1'
#
loop_
_entity.id
_entity.type
_entity.pdbx_description
1 polymer ?
#
loop_
_entity_poly.entity_id
_entity_poly.type
_entity_poly.pdbx_seq_one_letter_code
_entity_poly.pdbx_strand_id
1 'polypeptide(L)'
;MIRAVVFDPRGHRFVQARTGTNDRLDLWIAFDYGGRAELADAARRLIQAGIQPDEIDEDTFARALYEPELPDPDLLIRTAGDQRISNFLLWQLAYAELVFVEKPWPDFGEEDLRAALAEYAHRERRFGGR
;
A
#
# COMPACT_ATOMS: atom_id res chain seq x y z
N MET A 1 3.30 7.07 19.62
CA MET A 1 4.56 6.45 19.10
C MET A 1 4.22 5.76 17.79
N ILE A 2 5.18 5.54 16.92
CA ILE A 2 4.95 4.92 15.60
C ILE A 2 5.30 3.44 15.70
N ARG A 3 4.39 2.56 15.26
CA ARG A 3 4.68 1.14 15.02
C ARG A 3 5.13 1.01 13.56
N ALA A 4 6.35 0.53 13.31
CA ALA A 4 6.85 0.29 11.97
C ALA A 4 6.73 -1.19 11.62
N VAL A 5 6.08 -1.47 10.51
CA VAL A 5 6.00 -2.79 9.88
C VAL A 5 6.83 -2.73 8.60
N VAL A 6 7.80 -3.63 8.47
CA VAL A 6 8.61 -3.73 7.26
C VAL A 6 7.99 -4.78 6.35
N PHE A 7 7.55 -4.33 5.20
CA PHE A 7 7.01 -5.13 4.13
C PHE A 7 8.15 -5.59 3.21
N ASP A 8 8.62 -6.80 3.43
CA ASP A 8 9.74 -7.38 2.71
C ASP A 8 9.43 -8.84 2.33
N PRO A 9 9.28 -9.13 1.01
CA PRO A 9 9.00 -10.49 0.54
C PRO A 9 10.05 -11.52 0.95
N ARG A 10 11.26 -11.06 1.32
CA ARG A 10 12.38 -11.92 1.77
C ARG A 10 12.43 -12.11 3.28
N GLY A 11 11.52 -11.48 4.05
CA GLY A 11 11.37 -11.72 5.48
C GLY A 11 12.35 -10.98 6.40
N HIS A 12 12.90 -9.84 6.00
CA HIS A 12 13.78 -9.04 6.85
C HIS A 12 13.02 -8.20 7.87
N ARG A 13 12.87 -8.67 9.10
CA ARG A 13 12.08 -8.05 10.17
C ARG A 13 12.93 -7.25 11.16
N PHE A 14 13.70 -6.24 10.72
CA PHE A 14 14.65 -5.54 11.61
C PHE A 14 14.04 -4.46 12.52
N VAL A 15 12.88 -3.92 12.24
CA VAL A 15 12.33 -2.73 12.94
C VAL A 15 11.23 -3.08 13.94
N GLN A 16 10.57 -4.21 13.81
CA GLN A 16 9.40 -4.59 14.60
C GLN A 16 9.70 -4.78 16.10
N ALA A 17 10.90 -5.26 16.47
CA ALA A 17 11.20 -5.60 17.85
C ALA A 17 11.23 -4.40 18.81
N ARG A 18 11.55 -3.20 18.32
CA ARG A 18 11.68 -1.97 19.15
C ARG A 18 10.41 -1.12 19.18
N THR A 19 9.51 -1.30 18.26
CA THR A 19 8.33 -0.45 18.05
C THR A 19 7.01 -1.21 18.17
N GLY A 20 7.04 -2.52 18.36
CA GLY A 20 5.86 -3.40 18.36
C GLY A 20 4.81 -3.12 19.44
N THR A 21 5.17 -2.36 20.49
CA THR A 21 4.25 -1.91 21.55
C THR A 21 3.67 -0.51 21.31
N ASN A 22 4.02 0.15 20.21
CA ASN A 22 3.48 1.46 19.86
C ASN A 22 2.10 1.30 19.21
N ASP A 23 1.19 2.24 19.48
CA ASP A 23 -0.25 2.14 19.19
C ASP A 23 -0.87 3.36 18.51
N ARG A 24 -0.05 4.39 18.14
CA ARG A 24 -0.56 5.66 17.61
C ARG A 24 -0.53 5.79 16.10
N LEU A 25 0.37 5.06 15.45
CA LEU A 25 0.55 5.10 14.00
C LEU A 25 1.20 3.79 13.55
N ASP A 26 0.63 3.13 12.57
CA ASP A 26 1.25 2.03 11.86
C ASP A 26 1.98 2.56 10.64
N LEU A 27 3.29 2.35 10.59
CA LEU A 27 4.14 2.68 9.46
C LEU A 27 4.53 1.40 8.72
N TRP A 28 4.10 1.27 7.48
CA TRP A 28 4.43 0.16 6.60
C TRP A 28 5.53 0.57 5.64
N ILE A 29 6.65 -0.15 5.64
CA ILE A 29 7.80 0.12 4.78
C ILE A 29 7.91 -1.02 3.77
N ALA A 30 7.65 -0.72 2.50
CA ALA A 30 7.82 -1.65 1.40
C ALA A 30 9.30 -1.66 0.96
N PHE A 31 9.98 -2.79 1.15
CA PHE A 31 11.38 -2.97 0.76
C PHE A 31 11.49 -4.12 -0.25
N ASP A 32 12.19 -3.90 -1.36
CA ASP A 32 12.32 -4.86 -2.48
C ASP A 32 10.96 -5.39 -2.99
N TYR A 33 9.98 -4.49 -3.04
CA TYR A 33 8.59 -4.77 -3.36
C TYR A 33 8.29 -4.50 -4.84
N GLY A 34 7.41 -5.31 -5.43
CA GLY A 34 6.84 -5.08 -6.75
C GLY A 34 5.46 -5.70 -6.88
N GLY A 35 4.44 -4.87 -7.15
CA GLY A 35 3.05 -5.30 -7.20
C GLY A 35 2.77 -6.42 -8.22
N ARG A 36 3.42 -6.40 -9.39
CA ARG A 36 3.27 -7.51 -10.36
C ARG A 36 3.76 -8.85 -9.80
N ALA A 37 4.87 -8.83 -9.05
CA ALA A 37 5.40 -10.02 -8.40
C ALA A 37 4.44 -10.49 -7.29
N GLU A 38 3.94 -9.57 -6.48
CA GLU A 38 2.94 -9.87 -5.45
C GLU A 38 1.71 -10.58 -6.01
N LEU A 39 1.12 -10.02 -7.09
CA LEU A 39 -0.07 -10.63 -7.72
C LEU A 39 0.22 -12.04 -8.27
N ALA A 40 1.39 -12.24 -8.89
CA ALA A 40 1.79 -13.54 -9.38
C ALA A 40 2.03 -14.54 -8.23
N ASP A 41 2.58 -14.09 -7.12
CA ASP A 41 2.79 -14.91 -5.92
C ASP A 41 1.47 -15.21 -5.20
N ALA A 42 0.53 -14.26 -5.15
CA ALA A 42 -0.81 -14.50 -4.63
C ALA A 42 -1.51 -15.62 -5.40
N ALA A 43 -1.49 -15.58 -6.75
CA ALA A 43 -2.04 -16.62 -7.58
C ALA A 43 -1.39 -18.00 -7.31
N ARG A 44 -0.04 -18.06 -7.15
CA ARG A 44 0.65 -19.31 -6.80
C ARG A 44 0.23 -19.85 -5.43
N ARG A 45 0.07 -18.97 -4.43
CA ARG A 45 -0.37 -19.35 -3.08
C ARG A 45 -1.76 -19.96 -3.10
N LEU A 46 -2.70 -19.38 -3.85
CA LEU A 46 -4.06 -19.93 -4.00
C LEU A 46 -4.04 -21.32 -4.62
N ILE A 47 -3.26 -21.52 -5.70
CA ILE A 47 -3.09 -22.84 -6.34
C ILE A 47 -2.47 -23.83 -5.37
N GLN A 48 -1.42 -23.45 -4.64
CA GLN A 48 -0.76 -24.32 -3.67
C GLN A 48 -1.64 -24.68 -2.47
N ALA A 49 -2.55 -23.79 -2.10
CA ALA A 49 -3.57 -24.04 -1.06
C ALA A 49 -4.72 -24.93 -1.54
N GLY A 50 -4.77 -25.25 -2.83
CA GLY A 50 -5.84 -26.09 -3.41
C GLY A 50 -7.18 -25.38 -3.56
N ILE A 51 -7.19 -24.03 -3.54
CA ILE A 51 -8.41 -23.23 -3.73
C ILE A 51 -8.94 -23.47 -5.15
N GLN A 52 -10.23 -23.81 -5.25
CA GLN A 52 -10.86 -24.05 -6.54
C GLN A 52 -11.15 -22.73 -7.28
N PRO A 53 -11.20 -22.72 -8.62
CA PRO A 53 -11.43 -21.49 -9.39
C PRO A 53 -12.71 -20.74 -9.03
N ASP A 54 -13.76 -21.42 -8.62
CA ASP A 54 -15.05 -20.87 -8.21
C ASP A 54 -15.06 -20.32 -6.77
N GLU A 55 -14.01 -20.61 -5.99
CA GLU A 55 -13.77 -20.07 -4.64
C GLU A 55 -12.91 -18.81 -4.66
N ILE A 56 -12.36 -18.42 -5.82
CA ILE A 56 -11.51 -17.24 -5.98
C ILE A 56 -12.40 -16.03 -6.25
N ASP A 57 -12.62 -15.24 -5.21
CA ASP A 57 -13.20 -13.90 -5.27
C ASP A 57 -12.16 -12.82 -4.86
N GLU A 58 -12.57 -11.56 -4.84
CA GLU A 58 -11.68 -10.44 -4.47
C GLU A 58 -11.13 -10.60 -3.06
N ASP A 59 -11.96 -11.02 -2.10
CA ASP A 59 -11.58 -11.22 -0.71
C ASP A 59 -10.59 -12.38 -0.55
N THR A 60 -10.84 -13.50 -1.23
CA THR A 60 -9.95 -14.67 -1.21
C THR A 60 -8.60 -14.31 -1.83
N PHE A 61 -8.60 -13.53 -2.90
CA PHE A 61 -7.38 -13.07 -3.55
C PHE A 61 -6.60 -12.09 -2.65
N ALA A 62 -7.28 -11.13 -2.04
CA ALA A 62 -6.66 -10.16 -1.13
C ALA A 62 -5.96 -10.84 0.06
N ARG A 63 -6.56 -11.90 0.61
CA ARG A 63 -5.94 -12.70 1.69
C ARG A 63 -4.66 -13.43 1.27
N ALA A 64 -4.44 -13.63 -0.03
CA ALA A 64 -3.23 -14.26 -0.56
C ALA A 64 -2.11 -13.25 -0.87
N LEU A 65 -2.35 -11.94 -0.76
CA LEU A 65 -1.32 -10.91 -0.91
C LEU A 65 -0.25 -11.01 0.18
N TYR A 66 0.81 -10.20 0.05
CA TYR A 66 1.93 -10.27 0.99
C TYR A 66 1.55 -9.86 2.41
N GLU A 67 0.78 -8.78 2.52
CA GLU A 67 0.30 -8.25 3.81
C GLU A 67 -1.23 -8.07 3.76
N PRO A 68 -1.98 -9.13 4.00
CA PRO A 68 -3.45 -9.10 3.91
C PRO A 68 -4.12 -8.21 4.97
N GLU A 69 -3.37 -7.83 6.01
CA GLU A 69 -3.84 -6.92 7.06
C GLU A 69 -3.59 -5.44 6.73
N LEU A 70 -2.85 -5.15 5.65
CA LEU A 70 -2.65 -3.77 5.19
C LEU A 70 -3.97 -3.24 4.64
N PRO A 71 -4.57 -2.20 5.25
CA PRO A 71 -5.77 -1.60 4.69
C PRO A 71 -5.45 -0.92 3.36
N ASP A 72 -6.41 -0.92 2.45
CA ASP A 72 -6.28 -0.19 1.21
C ASP A 72 -6.06 1.30 1.50
N PRO A 73 -5.03 1.92 0.91
CA PRO A 73 -4.74 3.32 1.16
C PRO A 73 -5.79 4.23 0.51
N ASP A 74 -6.25 5.23 1.25
CA ASP A 74 -7.14 6.26 0.74
C ASP A 74 -6.42 7.26 -0.16
N LEU A 75 -5.13 7.47 0.07
CA LEU A 75 -4.32 8.48 -0.62
C LEU A 75 -2.94 7.95 -0.94
N LEU A 76 -2.52 8.09 -2.20
CA LEU A 76 -1.14 7.96 -2.64
C LEU A 76 -0.56 9.35 -2.91
N ILE A 77 0.55 9.69 -2.26
CA ILE A 77 1.34 10.88 -2.57
C ILE A 77 2.60 10.44 -3.31
N ARG A 78 2.76 10.90 -4.54
CA ARG A 78 3.94 10.65 -5.36
C ARG A 78 4.75 11.92 -5.51
N THR A 79 5.98 11.91 -5.05
CA THR A 79 6.94 13.03 -5.15
C THR A 79 7.79 12.97 -6.42
N ALA A 80 8.56 14.03 -6.70
CA ALA A 80 9.48 14.16 -7.84
C ALA A 80 8.81 14.30 -9.22
N GLY A 81 7.58 14.80 -9.29
CA GLY A 81 6.90 15.13 -10.54
C GLY A 81 6.46 13.92 -11.40
N ASP A 82 6.78 12.72 -11.01
CA ASP A 82 6.38 11.52 -11.73
C ASP A 82 4.87 11.21 -11.56
N GLN A 83 4.14 11.13 -12.67
CA GLN A 83 2.70 10.82 -12.69
C GLN A 83 2.44 9.36 -13.03
N ARG A 84 2.96 8.44 -12.20
CA ARG A 84 2.81 7.00 -12.34
C ARG A 84 2.96 6.31 -10.98
N ILE A 85 2.36 5.14 -10.79
CA ILE A 85 2.47 4.35 -9.56
C ILE A 85 3.68 3.41 -9.53
N SER A 86 4.37 3.23 -10.66
CA SER A 86 5.63 2.49 -10.79
C SER A 86 5.61 1.11 -10.13
N ASN A 87 4.59 0.30 -10.40
CA ASN A 87 4.46 -1.06 -9.86
C ASN A 87 4.30 -1.12 -8.32
N PHE A 88 3.83 -0.03 -7.70
CA PHE A 88 3.59 0.03 -6.26
C PHE A 88 2.12 -0.23 -5.92
N LEU A 89 1.85 -1.18 -5.02
CA LEU A 89 0.54 -1.54 -4.46
C LEU A 89 -0.58 -1.63 -5.51
N LEU A 90 -0.36 -2.42 -6.59
CA LEU A 90 -1.25 -2.46 -7.76
C LEU A 90 -2.69 -2.87 -7.42
N TRP A 91 -2.88 -3.75 -6.45
CA TRP A 91 -4.19 -4.18 -5.98
C TRP A 91 -4.79 -3.14 -5.03
N GLN A 92 -4.04 -2.77 -4.02
CA GLN A 92 -4.50 -1.96 -2.90
C GLN A 92 -4.82 -0.51 -3.28
N LEU A 93 -4.21 0.01 -4.38
CA LEU A 93 -4.45 1.38 -4.87
C LEU A 93 -5.66 1.52 -5.79
N ALA A 94 -6.47 0.47 -5.97
CA ALA A 94 -7.57 0.45 -6.93
C ALA A 94 -8.55 1.63 -6.77
N TYR A 95 -8.75 2.10 -5.54
CA TYR A 95 -9.66 3.22 -5.21
C TYR A 95 -8.96 4.38 -4.49
N ALA A 96 -7.62 4.38 -4.47
CA ALA A 96 -6.86 5.45 -3.85
C ALA A 96 -6.92 6.75 -4.67
N GLU A 97 -7.02 7.88 -3.99
CA GLU A 97 -6.79 9.18 -4.60
C GLU A 97 -5.29 9.39 -4.82
N LEU A 98 -4.92 10.01 -5.96
CA LEU A 98 -3.53 10.21 -6.32
C LEU A 98 -3.19 11.71 -6.29
N VAL A 99 -2.20 12.08 -5.49
CA VAL A 99 -1.63 13.44 -5.45
C VAL A 99 -0.18 13.40 -5.91
N PHE A 100 0.14 14.17 -6.94
CA PHE A 100 1.48 14.26 -7.51
C PHE A 100 2.13 15.57 -7.09
N VAL A 101 3.34 15.49 -6.50
CA VAL A 101 4.09 16.63 -5.99
C VAL A 101 5.40 16.74 -6.74
N GLU A 102 5.69 17.91 -7.31
CA GLU A 102 6.92 18.17 -8.08
C GLU A 102 8.20 18.06 -7.23
N LYS A 103 8.09 18.38 -5.95
CA LYS A 103 9.21 18.38 -5.01
C LYS A 103 9.76 16.96 -4.82
N PRO A 104 11.10 16.75 -4.85
CA PRO A 104 11.70 15.44 -4.58
C PRO A 104 11.56 15.04 -3.10
N TRP A 105 11.60 13.74 -2.83
CA TRP A 105 11.39 13.20 -1.48
C TRP A 105 12.26 13.82 -0.37
N PRO A 106 13.58 14.08 -0.57
CA PRO A 106 14.39 14.70 0.48
C PRO A 106 13.95 16.10 0.88
N ASP A 107 13.25 16.82 0.00
CA ASP A 107 12.77 18.19 0.22
C ASP A 107 11.29 18.24 0.62
N PHE A 108 10.59 17.08 0.60
CA PHE A 108 9.20 16.98 0.99
C PHE A 108 9.06 17.08 2.51
N GLY A 109 8.36 18.11 2.97
CA GLY A 109 8.20 18.41 4.39
C GLY A 109 6.75 18.44 4.85
N GLU A 110 6.56 18.92 6.07
CA GLU A 110 5.25 19.00 6.72
C GLU A 110 4.26 19.86 5.93
N GLU A 111 4.71 20.98 5.37
CA GLU A 111 3.85 21.89 4.59
C GLU A 111 3.34 21.20 3.31
N ASP A 112 4.19 20.41 2.64
CA ASP A 112 3.84 19.67 1.44
C ASP A 112 2.82 18.57 1.76
N LEU A 113 3.01 17.88 2.91
CA LEU A 113 2.05 16.89 3.38
C LEU A 113 0.70 17.52 3.70
N ARG A 114 0.70 18.68 4.38
CA ARG A 114 -0.54 19.42 4.69
C ARG A 114 -1.26 19.86 3.42
N ALA A 115 -0.52 20.32 2.40
CA ALA A 115 -1.09 20.70 1.12
C ALA A 115 -1.73 19.49 0.40
N ALA A 116 -1.04 18.34 0.37
CA ALA A 116 -1.56 17.11 -0.24
C ALA A 116 -2.82 16.61 0.49
N LEU A 117 -2.85 16.66 1.82
CA LEU A 117 -4.03 16.30 2.61
C LEU A 117 -5.19 17.27 2.41
N ALA A 118 -4.92 18.58 2.26
CA ALA A 118 -5.94 19.57 1.95
C ALA A 118 -6.55 19.34 0.55
N GLU A 119 -5.71 19.02 -0.44
CA GLU A 119 -6.16 18.65 -1.78
C GLU A 119 -7.06 17.41 -1.73
N TYR A 120 -6.62 16.36 -1.04
CA TYR A 120 -7.42 15.15 -0.82
C TYR A 120 -8.77 15.45 -0.17
N ALA A 121 -8.81 16.28 0.87
CA ALA A 121 -10.03 16.62 1.60
C ALA A 121 -11.07 17.37 0.74
N HIS A 122 -10.64 18.05 -0.33
CA HIS A 122 -11.53 18.75 -1.28
C HIS A 122 -12.08 17.84 -2.39
N ARG A 123 -11.57 16.60 -2.52
CA ARG A 123 -12.05 15.68 -3.55
C ARG A 123 -13.30 14.97 -3.11
N GLU A 124 -14.31 14.90 -4.01
CA GLU A 124 -15.48 14.04 -3.83
C GLU A 124 -15.12 12.58 -4.16
N ARG A 125 -15.11 11.71 -3.18
CA ARG A 125 -14.92 10.27 -3.40
C ARG A 125 -16.18 9.66 -4.03
N ARG A 126 -16.05 9.20 -5.26
CA ARG A 126 -17.08 8.44 -5.96
C ARG A 126 -16.62 6.99 -6.06
N PHE A 127 -17.02 6.16 -5.12
CA PHE A 127 -16.92 4.72 -5.28
C PHE A 127 -17.89 4.33 -6.40
N GLY A 128 -17.34 3.88 -7.55
CA GLY A 128 -18.16 3.50 -8.70
C GLY A 128 -19.25 2.52 -8.27
N GLY A 129 -20.42 3.06 -7.92
CA GLY A 129 -21.57 2.26 -7.54
C GLY A 129 -22.19 1.62 -8.77
N ARG A 130 -22.38 0.31 -8.76
CA ARG A 130 -23.36 -0.41 -9.57
C ARG A 130 -24.68 -0.45 -8.83
#